data_6f6c4016c76dbe9dfb6bdc352db76256
#
_entry.id   6f6c4016c76dbe9dfb6bdc352db76256
#
_cell.length_a   1.000
_cell.length_b   1.000
_cell.length_c   1.000
_cell.angle_alpha   90.00
_cell.angle_beta   90.00
_cell.angle_gamma   90.00
#
_symmetry.space_group_name_H-M   'P 1'
#
loop_
_entity.id
_entity.type
_entity.pdbx_description
1 polymer ?
#
loop_
_entity_poly.entity_id
_entity_poly.type
_entity_poly.pdbx_seq_one_letter_code
_entity_poly.pdbx_strand_id
1 'polypeptide(L)'
;MEQSLSKVRPMRVVAQEAINYVKGRKEHDVVSLKTRWAKFNKQCMGGIEPNTVYTIAGISGSGKSSFVNELTTDIIDLNPTEEIVILNFSLEMVGFRQIGRTLSNKLRITTSTLYSSETDLDDETFRKVVAVSNQLKEYPIYFVDDPGTPIEVDKTIRDFYDTYVKGSKKHFIIVYDHTLLTKHIGTAIETAAELERVFIQAKKLPMTSVIQIAQMNRNIESSERINNPSSHYPMRSDLSSSDAMFQASDYVLVMHRPEILNIQEYGPNRLPTQNKVYMHMLKNRDAGKPCILEFENDLMYNNLIES
;
A
#
# COMPACT_ATOMS: atom_id res chain seq x y z
N MET A 1 -7.28 -5.89 -39.87
CA MET A 1 -8.57 -5.39 -39.33
C MET A 1 -9.12 -6.28 -38.21
N GLU A 2 -8.98 -7.63 -38.28
CA GLU A 2 -9.45 -8.56 -37.22
C GLU A 2 -8.72 -8.42 -35.86
N GLN A 3 -7.43 -8.11 -35.80
CA GLN A 3 -6.71 -7.92 -34.54
C GLN A 3 -7.20 -6.70 -33.72
N SER A 4 -7.81 -5.71 -34.36
CA SER A 4 -8.36 -4.51 -33.68
C SER A 4 -9.64 -4.79 -32.90
N LEU A 5 -10.44 -5.76 -33.34
CA LEU A 5 -11.74 -6.10 -32.73
C LEU A 5 -11.62 -7.08 -31.54
N SER A 6 -10.47 -7.73 -31.36
CA SER A 6 -10.24 -8.66 -30.23
C SER A 6 -10.34 -7.98 -28.85
N LYS A 7 -10.19 -6.65 -28.79
CA LYS A 7 -10.32 -5.84 -27.57
C LYS A 7 -11.76 -5.32 -27.32
N VAL A 8 -12.68 -5.52 -28.29
CA VAL A 8 -14.07 -5.07 -28.20
C VAL A 8 -14.92 -6.14 -27.55
N ARG A 9 -15.60 -5.79 -26.49
CA ARG A 9 -16.41 -6.72 -25.70
C ARG A 9 -17.89 -6.29 -25.74
N PRO A 10 -18.81 -7.15 -26.17
CA PRO A 10 -20.23 -6.81 -26.19
C PRO A 10 -20.82 -6.73 -24.78
N MET A 11 -21.84 -5.87 -24.60
CA MET A 11 -22.51 -5.65 -23.31
C MET A 11 -22.93 -6.97 -22.63
N ARG A 12 -23.45 -7.93 -23.40
CA ARG A 12 -23.86 -9.25 -22.86
C ARG A 12 -22.75 -9.98 -22.09
N VAL A 13 -21.49 -9.85 -22.55
CA VAL A 13 -20.34 -10.48 -21.90
C VAL A 13 -20.00 -9.72 -20.61
N VAL A 14 -19.96 -8.39 -20.68
CA VAL A 14 -19.63 -7.56 -19.52
C VAL A 14 -20.72 -7.65 -18.44
N ALA A 15 -22.00 -7.68 -18.85
CA ALA A 15 -23.12 -7.86 -17.91
C ALA A 15 -23.06 -9.24 -17.21
N GLN A 16 -22.68 -10.31 -17.95
CA GLN A 16 -22.54 -11.63 -17.34
C GLN A 16 -21.38 -11.66 -16.33
N GLU A 17 -20.27 -10.99 -16.62
CA GLU A 17 -19.16 -10.86 -15.67
C GLU A 17 -19.58 -10.09 -14.41
N ALA A 18 -20.34 -9.02 -14.54
CA ALA A 18 -20.88 -8.29 -13.40
C ALA A 18 -21.78 -9.18 -12.52
N ILE A 19 -22.66 -9.97 -13.14
CA ILE A 19 -23.50 -10.96 -12.42
C ILE A 19 -22.62 -11.96 -11.69
N ASN A 20 -21.63 -12.51 -12.36
CA ASN A 20 -20.71 -13.51 -11.76
C ASN A 20 -19.93 -12.90 -10.59
N TYR A 21 -19.46 -11.65 -10.71
CA TYR A 21 -18.75 -10.96 -9.63
C TYR A 21 -19.68 -10.75 -8.41
N VAL A 22 -20.90 -10.22 -8.63
CA VAL A 22 -21.88 -10.02 -7.54
C VAL A 22 -22.26 -11.34 -6.89
N LYS A 23 -22.43 -12.41 -7.68
CA LYS A 23 -22.67 -13.74 -7.16
C LYS A 23 -21.52 -14.24 -6.31
N GLY A 24 -20.27 -14.12 -6.80
CA GLY A 24 -19.06 -14.50 -6.05
C GLY A 24 -18.95 -13.74 -4.71
N ARG A 25 -19.28 -12.43 -4.70
CA ARG A 25 -19.33 -11.65 -3.44
C ARG A 25 -20.41 -12.15 -2.48
N LYS A 26 -21.59 -12.50 -2.99
CA LYS A 26 -22.70 -13.04 -2.19
C LYS A 26 -22.38 -14.43 -1.61
N GLU A 27 -21.68 -15.26 -2.36
CA GLU A 27 -21.33 -16.62 -1.99
C GLU A 27 -19.99 -16.71 -1.23
N HIS A 28 -19.32 -15.58 -1.01
CA HIS A 28 -17.99 -15.47 -0.41
C HIS A 28 -16.86 -16.18 -1.21
N ASP A 29 -17.05 -16.39 -2.51
CA ASP A 29 -16.02 -16.86 -3.44
C ASP A 29 -15.06 -15.75 -3.88
N VAL A 30 -15.52 -14.49 -3.80
CA VAL A 30 -14.71 -13.29 -4.04
C VAL A 30 -14.76 -12.42 -2.78
N VAL A 31 -13.66 -12.35 -2.08
CA VAL A 31 -13.54 -11.60 -0.83
C VAL A 31 -12.58 -10.43 -0.96
N SER A 32 -12.70 -9.45 -0.07
CA SER A 32 -11.65 -8.48 0.19
C SER A 32 -10.77 -8.98 1.32
N LEU A 33 -9.45 -8.82 1.21
CA LEU A 33 -8.52 -9.30 2.22
C LEU A 33 -8.55 -8.36 3.43
N LYS A 34 -8.94 -8.88 4.59
CA LYS A 34 -9.05 -8.13 5.83
C LYS A 34 -7.69 -7.72 6.36
N THR A 35 -7.64 -6.54 6.96
CA THR A 35 -6.53 -6.03 7.77
C THR A 35 -6.97 -5.91 9.23
N ARG A 36 -6.04 -5.61 10.15
CA ARG A 36 -6.35 -5.35 11.57
C ARG A 36 -7.21 -4.10 11.78
N TRP A 37 -7.26 -3.19 10.84
CA TRP A 37 -7.92 -1.89 10.95
C TRP A 37 -9.37 -1.97 10.47
N ALA A 38 -10.29 -2.02 11.42
CA ALA A 38 -11.71 -2.24 11.13
C ALA A 38 -12.37 -1.07 10.36
N LYS A 39 -12.00 0.18 10.69
CA LYS A 39 -12.52 1.37 10.01
C LYS A 39 -11.95 1.47 8.59
N PHE A 40 -10.65 1.17 8.42
CA PHE A 40 -10.02 1.06 7.10
C PHE A 40 -10.75 0.01 6.24
N ASN A 41 -10.93 -1.20 6.76
CA ASN A 41 -11.66 -2.26 6.05
C ASN A 41 -13.05 -1.80 5.62
N LYS A 42 -13.79 -1.14 6.53
CA LYS A 42 -15.14 -0.62 6.23
C LYS A 42 -15.13 0.40 5.09
N GLN A 43 -14.12 1.28 5.04
CA GLN A 43 -14.00 2.28 3.97
C GLN A 43 -13.51 1.69 2.65
N CYS A 44 -12.82 0.55 2.69
CA CYS A 44 -12.25 -0.12 1.53
C CYS A 44 -13.02 -1.41 1.17
N MET A 45 -14.35 -1.41 1.21
CA MET A 45 -15.21 -2.52 0.78
C MET A 45 -14.88 -3.87 1.44
N GLY A 46 -14.44 -3.84 2.68
CA GLY A 46 -14.08 -5.02 3.49
C GLY A 46 -12.59 -5.30 3.62
N GLY A 47 -11.72 -4.47 3.06
CA GLY A 47 -10.26 -4.61 3.10
C GLY A 47 -9.58 -4.36 1.76
N ILE A 48 -8.59 -5.15 1.40
CA ILE A 48 -7.94 -5.05 0.09
C ILE A 48 -8.79 -5.80 -0.94
N GLU A 49 -9.45 -5.03 -1.79
CA GLU A 49 -10.37 -5.53 -2.81
C GLU A 49 -9.61 -5.97 -4.06
N PRO A 50 -10.00 -7.09 -4.71
CA PRO A 50 -9.43 -7.50 -5.99
C PRO A 50 -9.64 -6.44 -7.08
N ASN A 51 -8.73 -6.42 -8.05
CA ASN A 51 -8.80 -5.57 -9.24
C ASN A 51 -8.77 -4.05 -8.94
N THR A 52 -8.01 -3.66 -7.92
CA THR A 52 -7.99 -2.30 -7.37
C THR A 52 -6.57 -1.77 -7.25
N VAL A 53 -6.39 -0.46 -7.45
CA VAL A 53 -5.14 0.26 -7.20
C VAL A 53 -5.30 1.15 -5.97
N TYR A 54 -4.48 0.90 -4.95
CA TYR A 54 -4.34 1.72 -3.75
C TYR A 54 -3.07 2.55 -3.85
N THR A 55 -3.18 3.84 -3.60
CA THR A 55 -2.02 4.73 -3.41
C THR A 55 -1.95 5.15 -1.95
N ILE A 56 -0.84 4.84 -1.30
CA ILE A 56 -0.52 5.27 0.05
C ILE A 56 0.53 6.38 -0.05
N ALA A 57 0.12 7.61 0.18
CA ALA A 57 0.99 8.77 0.04
C ALA A 57 1.31 9.42 1.41
N GLY A 58 2.31 10.29 1.44
CA GLY A 58 2.67 11.07 2.63
C GLY A 58 4.11 11.57 2.56
N ILE A 59 4.46 12.49 3.46
CA ILE A 59 5.83 12.98 3.63
C ILE A 59 6.74 11.91 4.26
N SER A 60 8.04 12.15 4.26
CA SER A 60 8.99 11.28 4.97
C SER A 60 8.64 11.22 6.47
N GLY A 61 8.76 10.04 7.08
CA GLY A 61 8.45 9.83 8.51
C GLY A 61 6.96 9.74 8.85
N SER A 62 6.03 9.87 7.89
CA SER A 62 4.59 9.77 8.15
C SER A 62 4.08 8.35 8.44
N GLY A 63 4.93 7.31 8.29
CA GLY A 63 4.57 5.93 8.59
C GLY A 63 4.09 5.09 7.41
N LYS A 64 4.16 5.59 6.16
CA LYS A 64 3.71 4.88 4.94
C LYS A 64 4.24 3.46 4.83
N SER A 65 5.56 3.31 4.84
CA SER A 65 6.19 2.00 4.67
C SER A 65 5.89 1.06 5.85
N SER A 66 5.74 1.59 7.08
CA SER A 66 5.28 0.80 8.23
C SER A 66 3.85 0.31 8.03
N PHE A 67 2.94 1.19 7.60
CA PHE A 67 1.55 0.83 7.30
C PHE A 67 1.47 -0.26 6.22
N VAL A 68 2.18 -0.09 5.11
CA VAL A 68 2.15 -1.08 4.00
C VAL A 68 2.80 -2.39 4.42
N ASN A 69 3.87 -2.35 5.22
CA ASN A 69 4.52 -3.56 5.74
C ASN A 69 3.59 -4.34 6.69
N GLU A 70 2.87 -3.66 7.59
CA GLU A 70 1.84 -4.29 8.42
C GLU A 70 0.70 -4.85 7.58
N LEU A 71 0.20 -4.07 6.62
CA LEU A 71 -0.87 -4.49 5.73
C LEU A 71 -0.50 -5.78 4.99
N THR A 72 0.72 -5.90 4.47
CA THR A 72 1.17 -7.10 3.74
C THR A 72 1.24 -8.34 4.62
N THR A 73 1.59 -8.20 5.89
CA THR A 73 1.58 -9.34 6.84
C THR A 73 0.17 -9.65 7.34
N ASP A 74 -0.64 -8.62 7.60
CA ASP A 74 -2.03 -8.79 8.05
C ASP A 74 -2.89 -9.54 7.04
N ILE A 75 -2.79 -9.20 5.75
CA ILE A 75 -3.62 -9.88 4.74
C ILE A 75 -3.30 -11.37 4.65
N ILE A 76 -2.09 -11.80 5.02
CA ILE A 76 -1.74 -13.23 5.14
C ILE A 76 -2.29 -13.81 6.44
N ASP A 77 -2.00 -13.17 7.58
CA ASP A 77 -2.31 -13.68 8.91
C ASP A 77 -3.83 -13.74 9.19
N LEU A 78 -4.59 -12.77 8.67
CA LEU A 78 -6.01 -12.60 8.97
C LEU A 78 -6.96 -13.23 7.94
N ASN A 79 -6.41 -13.79 6.85
CA ASN A 79 -7.19 -14.45 5.81
C ASN A 79 -6.66 -15.87 5.52
N PRO A 80 -6.63 -16.76 6.53
CA PRO A 80 -5.98 -18.07 6.43
C PRO A 80 -6.67 -19.05 5.45
N THR A 81 -7.88 -18.73 5.00
CA THR A 81 -8.64 -19.52 4.00
C THR A 81 -8.34 -19.10 2.57
N GLU A 82 -7.69 -17.95 2.40
CA GLU A 82 -7.40 -17.36 1.09
C GLU A 82 -6.00 -17.75 0.63
N GLU A 83 -5.88 -18.13 -0.63
CA GLU A 83 -4.58 -18.28 -1.28
C GLU A 83 -4.08 -16.90 -1.72
N ILE A 84 -2.96 -16.46 -1.16
CA ILE A 84 -2.39 -15.13 -1.42
C ILE A 84 -0.99 -15.27 -1.95
N VAL A 85 -0.57 -14.41 -2.86
CA VAL A 85 0.82 -14.25 -3.26
C VAL A 85 1.14 -12.77 -3.45
N ILE A 86 2.28 -12.35 -2.95
CA ILE A 86 2.71 -10.95 -2.95
C ILE A 86 4.01 -10.80 -3.73
N LEU A 87 4.02 -9.91 -4.71
CA LEU A 87 5.22 -9.42 -5.39
C LEU A 87 5.55 -8.02 -4.88
N ASN A 88 6.63 -7.90 -4.13
CA ASN A 88 7.03 -6.67 -3.45
C ASN A 88 8.27 -6.06 -4.12
N PHE A 89 8.08 -4.95 -4.84
CA PHE A 89 9.16 -4.12 -5.35
C PHE A 89 9.66 -3.22 -4.21
N SER A 90 10.77 -3.62 -3.58
CA SER A 90 11.40 -2.98 -2.43
C SER A 90 12.59 -2.13 -2.90
N LEU A 91 12.31 -1.00 -3.52
CA LEU A 91 13.33 -0.20 -4.22
C LEU A 91 14.07 0.77 -3.30
N GLU A 92 13.43 1.21 -2.21
CA GLU A 92 14.02 2.15 -1.25
C GLU A 92 14.84 1.42 -0.18
N MET A 93 14.42 0.22 0.19
CA MET A 93 14.97 -0.49 1.34
C MET A 93 15.33 -1.93 0.99
N VAL A 94 16.52 -2.36 1.37
CA VAL A 94 16.91 -3.77 1.21
C VAL A 94 15.99 -4.71 2.01
N GLY A 95 15.65 -5.85 1.44
CA GLY A 95 14.62 -6.76 1.96
C GLY A 95 14.77 -7.12 3.45
N PHE A 96 16.02 -7.42 3.93
CA PHE A 96 16.20 -7.76 5.35
C PHE A 96 15.85 -6.62 6.32
N ARG A 97 15.92 -5.35 5.90
CA ARG A 97 15.47 -4.20 6.70
C ARG A 97 13.94 -4.13 6.79
N GLN A 98 13.23 -4.52 5.74
CA GLN A 98 11.76 -4.66 5.80
C GLN A 98 11.37 -5.79 6.76
N ILE A 99 12.03 -6.94 6.68
CA ILE A 99 11.82 -8.04 7.63
C ILE A 99 12.09 -7.59 9.07
N GLY A 100 13.13 -6.77 9.29
CA GLY A 100 13.39 -6.19 10.61
C GLY A 100 12.25 -5.33 11.14
N ARG A 101 11.55 -4.60 10.30
CA ARG A 101 10.33 -3.86 10.70
C ARG A 101 9.21 -4.82 11.09
N THR A 102 9.01 -5.90 10.34
CA THR A 102 8.04 -6.95 10.69
C THR A 102 8.39 -7.61 12.03
N LEU A 103 9.65 -7.92 12.25
CA LEU A 103 10.13 -8.46 13.52
C LEU A 103 9.91 -7.49 14.67
N SER A 104 10.22 -6.20 14.46
CA SER A 104 9.97 -5.13 15.42
C SER A 104 8.50 -5.06 15.82
N ASN A 105 7.60 -5.13 14.85
CA ASN A 105 6.16 -5.14 15.09
C ASN A 105 5.71 -6.37 15.87
N LYS A 106 6.03 -7.56 15.38
CA LYS A 106 5.58 -8.83 15.97
C LYS A 106 6.16 -9.10 17.36
N LEU A 107 7.39 -8.66 17.63
CA LEU A 107 8.10 -8.90 18.89
C LEU A 107 7.99 -7.73 19.88
N ARG A 108 7.51 -6.58 19.45
CA ARG A 108 7.48 -5.33 20.24
C ARG A 108 8.89 -4.92 20.69
N ILE A 109 9.86 -5.05 19.80
CA ILE A 109 11.26 -4.66 20.00
C ILE A 109 11.61 -3.63 18.93
N THR A 110 12.29 -2.55 19.28
CA THR A 110 12.64 -1.52 18.29
C THR A 110 13.63 -2.05 17.26
N THR A 111 13.57 -1.53 16.03
CA THR A 111 14.56 -1.90 14.99
C THR A 111 15.97 -1.48 15.38
N SER A 112 16.13 -0.41 16.17
CA SER A 112 17.44 -0.03 16.74
C SER A 112 17.99 -1.11 17.67
N THR A 113 17.18 -1.68 18.55
CA THR A 113 17.59 -2.79 19.41
C THR A 113 17.95 -4.03 18.61
N LEU A 114 17.15 -4.37 17.58
CA LEU A 114 17.39 -5.55 16.75
C LEU A 114 18.69 -5.48 15.94
N TYR A 115 19.11 -4.27 15.54
CA TYR A 115 20.25 -4.08 14.62
C TYR A 115 21.42 -3.30 15.22
N SER A 116 21.36 -2.92 16.50
CA SER A 116 22.46 -2.24 17.17
C SER A 116 23.66 -3.18 17.32
N SER A 117 24.82 -2.66 17.06
CA SER A 117 26.09 -3.32 17.44
C SER A 117 26.57 -2.92 18.84
N GLU A 118 25.87 -1.97 19.49
CA GLU A 118 26.21 -1.44 20.81
C GLU A 118 25.38 -2.09 21.93
N THR A 119 24.28 -2.72 21.58
CA THR A 119 23.36 -3.36 22.53
C THR A 119 23.40 -4.86 22.28
N ASP A 120 23.82 -5.63 23.27
CA ASP A 120 23.76 -7.09 23.20
C ASP A 120 22.30 -7.56 23.22
N LEU A 121 21.94 -8.32 22.24
CA LEU A 121 20.65 -9.00 22.20
C LEU A 121 20.79 -10.28 23.05
N ASP A 122 19.98 -10.40 24.11
CA ASP A 122 20.00 -11.60 24.93
C ASP A 122 19.57 -12.86 24.18
N ASP A 123 19.99 -14.03 24.65
CA ASP A 123 19.72 -15.31 23.99
C ASP A 123 18.23 -15.66 23.91
N GLU A 124 17.42 -15.20 24.86
CA GLU A 124 15.97 -15.43 24.84
C GLU A 124 15.30 -14.61 23.73
N THR A 125 15.66 -13.35 23.65
CA THR A 125 15.18 -12.44 22.60
C THR A 125 15.63 -12.92 21.23
N PHE A 126 16.90 -13.34 21.09
CA PHE A 126 17.41 -13.90 19.84
C PHE A 126 16.64 -15.16 19.41
N ARG A 127 16.31 -16.06 20.35
CA ARG A 127 15.47 -17.24 20.06
C ARG A 127 14.07 -16.84 19.56
N LYS A 128 13.45 -15.80 20.13
CA LYS A 128 12.15 -15.27 19.64
C LYS A 128 12.28 -14.72 18.22
N VAL A 129 13.37 -13.98 17.93
CA VAL A 129 13.67 -13.48 16.58
C VAL A 129 13.76 -14.64 15.57
N VAL A 130 14.52 -15.69 15.91
CA VAL A 130 14.65 -16.87 15.04
C VAL A 130 13.32 -17.57 14.84
N ALA A 131 12.52 -17.74 15.89
CA ALA A 131 11.19 -18.38 15.80
C ALA A 131 10.25 -17.62 14.87
N VAL A 132 10.14 -16.30 15.04
CA VAL A 132 9.29 -15.46 14.17
C VAL A 132 9.84 -15.41 12.74
N SER A 133 11.18 -15.33 12.58
CA SER A 133 11.79 -15.36 11.24
C SER A 133 11.51 -16.68 10.51
N ASN A 134 11.46 -17.81 11.20
CA ASN A 134 11.10 -19.10 10.60
C ASN A 134 9.63 -19.13 10.16
N GLN A 135 8.73 -18.49 10.91
CA GLN A 135 7.33 -18.33 10.45
C GLN A 135 7.25 -17.46 9.19
N LEU A 136 8.01 -16.35 9.16
CA LEU A 136 8.00 -15.43 8.00
C LEU A 136 8.57 -16.05 6.73
N LYS A 137 9.41 -17.09 6.81
CA LYS A 137 9.92 -17.83 5.64
C LYS A 137 8.80 -18.54 4.85
N GLU A 138 7.71 -18.87 5.52
CA GLU A 138 6.55 -19.54 4.90
C GLU A 138 5.58 -18.55 4.23
N TYR A 139 5.81 -17.22 4.37
CA TYR A 139 4.96 -16.23 3.75
C TYR A 139 5.20 -16.18 2.24
N PRO A 140 4.14 -16.19 1.43
CA PRO A 140 4.24 -16.15 -0.03
C PRO A 140 4.55 -14.75 -0.55
N ILE A 141 5.63 -14.14 -0.05
CA ILE A 141 6.11 -12.81 -0.42
C ILE A 141 7.42 -12.94 -1.17
N TYR A 142 7.48 -12.36 -2.37
CA TYR A 142 8.63 -12.36 -3.25
C TYR A 142 9.13 -10.93 -3.42
N PHE A 143 10.43 -10.72 -3.29
CA PHE A 143 11.05 -9.39 -3.35
C PHE A 143 11.73 -9.13 -4.69
N VAL A 144 11.61 -7.89 -5.16
CA VAL A 144 12.35 -7.32 -6.28
C VAL A 144 13.07 -6.09 -5.77
N ASP A 145 14.40 -6.17 -5.67
CA ASP A 145 15.24 -5.12 -5.08
C ASP A 145 15.88 -4.20 -6.13
N ASP A 146 15.83 -4.57 -7.42
CA ASP A 146 16.40 -3.77 -8.52
C ASP A 146 15.32 -2.94 -9.22
N PRO A 147 15.46 -1.60 -9.24
CA PRO A 147 14.51 -0.75 -9.92
C PRO A 147 14.62 -0.91 -11.44
N GLY A 148 13.54 -1.35 -12.08
CA GLY A 148 13.41 -1.44 -13.53
C GLY A 148 12.78 -0.18 -14.13
N THR A 149 12.82 -0.10 -15.47
CA THR A 149 11.94 0.79 -16.25
C THR A 149 10.49 0.32 -16.16
N PRO A 150 9.48 1.15 -16.45
CA PRO A 150 8.08 0.69 -16.47
C PRO A 150 7.84 -0.55 -17.35
N ILE A 151 8.58 -0.69 -18.46
CA ILE A 151 8.50 -1.86 -19.35
C ILE A 151 9.03 -3.12 -18.65
N GLU A 152 10.13 -3.02 -17.94
CA GLU A 152 10.71 -4.13 -17.16
C GLU A 152 9.81 -4.50 -15.98
N VAL A 153 9.19 -3.51 -15.34
CA VAL A 153 8.19 -3.74 -14.27
C VAL A 153 6.97 -4.49 -14.81
N ASP A 154 6.40 -4.05 -15.96
CA ASP A 154 5.27 -4.76 -16.60
C ASP A 154 5.64 -6.20 -16.93
N LYS A 155 6.83 -6.41 -17.51
CA LYS A 155 7.33 -7.75 -17.83
C LYS A 155 7.45 -8.62 -16.57
N THR A 156 8.08 -8.10 -15.52
CA THR A 156 8.25 -8.82 -14.25
C THR A 156 6.90 -9.22 -13.65
N ILE A 157 5.93 -8.31 -13.65
CA ILE A 157 4.57 -8.58 -13.16
C ILE A 157 3.90 -9.68 -13.97
N ARG A 158 3.99 -9.65 -15.32
CA ARG A 158 3.36 -10.64 -16.19
C ARG A 158 4.02 -12.01 -16.08
N ASP A 159 5.34 -12.07 -16.11
CA ASP A 159 6.10 -13.32 -15.98
C ASP A 159 5.81 -13.98 -14.61
N PHE A 160 5.75 -13.17 -13.55
CA PHE A 160 5.39 -13.65 -12.22
C PHE A 160 3.94 -14.14 -12.16
N TYR A 161 2.99 -13.36 -12.73
CA TYR A 161 1.60 -13.76 -12.80
C TYR A 161 1.42 -15.08 -13.55
N ASP A 162 2.02 -15.20 -14.72
CA ASP A 162 1.93 -16.42 -15.54
C ASP A 162 2.52 -17.65 -14.83
N THR A 163 3.54 -17.46 -13.99
CA THR A 163 4.23 -18.54 -13.27
C THR A 163 3.49 -18.97 -11.98
N TYR A 164 3.00 -18.02 -11.18
CA TYR A 164 2.55 -18.32 -9.82
C TYR A 164 1.05 -18.16 -9.58
N VAL A 165 0.33 -17.46 -10.49
CA VAL A 165 -1.07 -17.05 -10.27
C VAL A 165 -2.03 -17.59 -11.32
N LYS A 166 -1.65 -17.57 -12.59
CA LYS A 166 -2.50 -17.90 -13.72
C LYS A 166 -3.15 -19.28 -13.59
N GLY A 167 -4.47 -19.31 -13.75
CA GLY A 167 -5.25 -20.54 -13.62
C GLY A 167 -5.59 -20.95 -12.18
N SER A 168 -5.19 -20.16 -11.18
CA SER A 168 -5.56 -20.34 -9.78
C SER A 168 -6.61 -19.31 -9.35
N LYS A 169 -7.10 -19.42 -8.10
CA LYS A 169 -7.94 -18.41 -7.44
C LYS A 169 -7.15 -17.49 -6.52
N LYS A 170 -5.82 -17.49 -6.60
CA LYS A 170 -4.96 -16.72 -5.72
C LYS A 170 -5.21 -15.22 -5.84
N HIS A 171 -5.25 -14.55 -4.70
CA HIS A 171 -5.10 -13.10 -4.64
C HIS A 171 -3.65 -12.73 -4.95
N PHE A 172 -3.46 -11.98 -6.02
CA PHE A 172 -2.16 -11.44 -6.39
C PHE A 172 -2.04 -9.99 -5.96
N ILE A 173 -1.13 -9.72 -5.03
CA ILE A 173 -0.89 -8.39 -4.50
C ILE A 173 0.47 -7.90 -5.00
N ILE A 174 0.46 -6.76 -5.67
CA ILE A 174 1.67 -6.07 -6.11
C ILE A 174 1.89 -4.92 -5.15
N VAL A 175 3.04 -4.90 -4.47
CA VAL A 175 3.48 -3.78 -3.63
C VAL A 175 4.61 -3.07 -4.33
N TYR A 176 4.57 -1.74 -4.41
CA TYR A 176 5.59 -0.93 -5.10
C TYR A 176 6.05 0.22 -4.21
N ASP A 177 7.22 0.09 -3.60
CA ASP A 177 7.83 1.08 -2.69
C ASP A 177 9.17 1.57 -3.23
N HIS A 178 9.23 2.79 -3.79
CA HIS A 178 8.18 3.72 -4.17
C HIS A 178 8.38 4.21 -5.62
N THR A 179 7.34 4.81 -6.16
CA THR A 179 7.24 5.15 -7.60
C THR A 179 8.35 6.06 -8.15
N LEU A 180 8.95 6.93 -7.32
CA LEU A 180 10.03 7.83 -7.74
C LEU A 180 11.39 7.13 -7.99
N LEU A 181 11.54 5.87 -7.57
CA LEU A 181 12.77 5.09 -7.76
C LEU A 181 12.76 4.27 -9.06
N THR A 182 11.67 4.31 -9.80
CA THR A 182 11.57 3.68 -11.13
C THR A 182 12.61 4.27 -12.08
N LYS A 183 13.32 3.42 -12.83
CA LYS A 183 14.28 3.90 -13.85
C LYS A 183 13.56 4.69 -14.93
N HIS A 184 14.09 5.86 -15.26
CA HIS A 184 13.46 6.78 -16.19
C HIS A 184 13.53 6.28 -17.65
N ILE A 185 12.44 6.51 -18.39
CA ILE A 185 12.33 6.30 -19.84
C ILE A 185 12.20 7.63 -20.61
N GLY A 186 12.37 8.75 -19.93
CA GLY A 186 12.22 10.12 -20.41
C GLY A 186 12.22 11.05 -19.21
N THR A 187 11.30 12.00 -19.17
CA THR A 187 11.09 12.83 -17.98
C THR A 187 10.51 12.03 -16.83
N ALA A 188 10.65 12.51 -15.60
CA ALA A 188 10.04 11.90 -14.43
C ALA A 188 8.50 11.79 -14.55
N ILE A 189 7.87 12.79 -15.20
CA ILE A 189 6.41 12.81 -15.42
C ILE A 189 6.00 11.73 -16.42
N GLU A 190 6.74 11.56 -17.52
CA GLU A 190 6.48 10.51 -18.51
C GLU A 190 6.68 9.13 -17.92
N THR A 191 7.74 8.94 -17.15
CA THR A 191 8.02 7.67 -16.44
C THR A 191 6.91 7.33 -15.48
N ALA A 192 6.45 8.29 -14.65
CA ALA A 192 5.35 8.09 -13.73
C ALA A 192 4.05 7.75 -14.48
N ALA A 193 3.72 8.46 -15.55
CA ALA A 193 2.53 8.19 -16.34
C ALA A 193 2.53 6.79 -16.97
N GLU A 194 3.69 6.32 -17.43
CA GLU A 194 3.83 4.98 -18.01
C GLU A 194 3.72 3.89 -16.92
N LEU A 195 4.33 4.11 -15.75
CA LEU A 195 4.20 3.21 -14.61
C LEU A 195 2.72 3.07 -14.17
N GLU A 196 1.98 4.19 -14.14
CA GLU A 196 0.55 4.14 -13.81
C GLU A 196 -0.26 3.35 -14.85
N ARG A 197 0.12 3.40 -16.13
CA ARG A 197 -0.47 2.54 -17.17
C ARG A 197 -0.21 1.07 -16.90
N VAL A 198 1.01 0.72 -16.45
CA VAL A 198 1.36 -0.65 -16.05
C VAL A 198 0.43 -1.10 -14.91
N PHE A 199 0.23 -0.30 -13.87
CA PHE A 199 -0.64 -0.64 -12.75
C PHE A 199 -2.12 -0.78 -13.14
N ILE A 200 -2.62 0.10 -14.05
CA ILE A 200 -3.97 -0.03 -14.63
C ILE A 200 -4.12 -1.35 -15.41
N GLN A 201 -3.08 -1.80 -16.11
CA GLN A 201 -3.13 -3.08 -16.82
C GLN A 201 -3.00 -4.27 -15.85
N ALA A 202 -2.13 -4.16 -14.85
CA ALA A 202 -1.94 -5.20 -13.85
C ALA A 202 -3.23 -5.49 -13.06
N LYS A 203 -3.96 -4.47 -12.61
CA LYS A 203 -5.23 -4.67 -11.89
C LYS A 203 -6.34 -5.31 -12.72
N LYS A 204 -6.20 -5.38 -14.06
CA LYS A 204 -7.15 -6.09 -14.93
C LYS A 204 -6.89 -7.60 -14.99
N LEU A 205 -5.74 -8.05 -14.49
CA LEU A 205 -5.50 -9.48 -14.29
C LEU A 205 -6.45 -9.99 -13.20
N PRO A 206 -6.98 -11.22 -13.33
CA PRO A 206 -7.85 -11.79 -12.31
C PRO A 206 -7.27 -11.72 -10.90
N MET A 207 -8.08 -11.34 -9.93
CA MET A 207 -7.75 -11.30 -8.49
C MET A 207 -6.49 -10.48 -8.15
N THR A 208 -6.14 -9.47 -8.96
CA THR A 208 -4.90 -8.69 -8.82
C THR A 208 -5.17 -7.31 -8.24
N SER A 209 -4.45 -6.93 -7.18
CA SER A 209 -4.49 -5.59 -6.61
C SER A 209 -3.09 -4.99 -6.54
N VAL A 210 -3.00 -3.68 -6.70
CA VAL A 210 -1.76 -2.92 -6.62
C VAL A 210 -1.81 -1.98 -5.42
N ILE A 211 -0.75 -1.98 -4.62
CA ILE A 211 -0.53 -1.07 -3.50
C ILE A 211 0.76 -0.31 -3.79
N GLN A 212 0.64 0.92 -4.22
CA GLN A 212 1.81 1.76 -4.48
C GLN A 212 2.03 2.78 -3.39
N ILE A 213 3.29 3.01 -3.05
CA ILE A 213 3.71 4.07 -2.14
C ILE A 213 4.14 5.28 -2.95
N ALA A 214 3.67 6.45 -2.52
CA ALA A 214 3.97 7.72 -3.15
C ALA A 214 4.48 8.75 -2.15
N GLN A 215 5.34 9.65 -2.61
CA GLN A 215 5.74 10.81 -1.82
C GLN A 215 4.87 12.01 -2.14
N MET A 216 4.67 12.85 -1.14
CA MET A 216 4.10 14.18 -1.32
C MET A 216 5.18 15.19 -1.67
N ASN A 217 4.79 16.26 -2.37
CA ASN A 217 5.65 17.42 -2.54
C ASN A 217 5.77 18.21 -1.21
N ARG A 218 6.75 19.07 -1.12
CA ARG A 218 7.04 19.84 0.11
C ARG A 218 6.08 21.00 0.38
N ASN A 219 5.07 21.24 -0.43
CA ASN A 219 4.13 22.35 -0.22
C ASN A 219 3.38 22.20 1.10
N ILE A 220 3.09 20.98 1.54
CA ILE A 220 2.44 20.72 2.82
C ILE A 220 3.31 21.11 4.02
N GLU A 221 4.63 21.20 3.84
CA GLU A 221 5.62 21.59 4.86
C GLU A 221 5.86 23.11 4.87
N SER A 222 5.20 23.89 4.00
CA SER A 222 5.40 25.34 3.93
C SER A 222 4.88 26.03 5.20
N SER A 223 5.58 27.11 5.62
CA SER A 223 5.21 27.88 6.80
C SER A 223 3.79 28.44 6.72
N GLU A 224 3.33 28.81 5.52
CA GLU A 224 1.95 29.26 5.29
C GLU A 224 0.94 28.18 5.67
N ARG A 225 1.20 26.93 5.28
CA ARG A 225 0.33 25.79 5.58
C ARG A 225 0.41 25.39 7.06
N ILE A 226 1.62 25.32 7.62
CA ILE A 226 1.84 24.98 9.04
C ILE A 226 1.14 25.94 9.98
N ASN A 227 1.15 27.24 9.66
CA ASN A 227 0.55 28.28 10.51
C ASN A 227 -0.96 28.49 10.26
N ASN A 228 -1.55 27.82 9.29
CA ASN A 228 -2.97 27.98 8.95
C ASN A 228 -3.73 26.65 9.12
N PRO A 229 -4.51 26.46 10.20
CA PRO A 229 -5.24 25.23 10.45
C PRO A 229 -6.16 24.80 9.30
N SER A 230 -6.75 25.72 8.56
CA SER A 230 -7.60 25.40 7.40
C SER A 230 -6.83 24.80 6.23
N SER A 231 -5.51 24.91 6.21
CA SER A 231 -4.63 24.44 5.15
C SER A 231 -3.77 23.21 5.55
N HIS A 232 -3.92 22.71 6.78
CA HIS A 232 -3.14 21.55 7.26
C HIS A 232 -3.44 20.25 6.51
N TYR A 233 -4.70 20.07 6.09
CA TYR A 233 -5.10 18.82 5.48
C TYR A 233 -4.46 18.62 4.11
N PRO A 234 -3.96 17.41 3.82
CA PRO A 234 -3.39 17.10 2.52
C PRO A 234 -4.44 17.24 1.42
N MET A 235 -3.99 17.71 0.26
CA MET A 235 -4.80 17.91 -0.94
C MET A 235 -4.22 17.12 -2.11
N ARG A 236 -5.01 16.93 -3.17
CA ARG A 236 -4.56 16.29 -4.41
C ARG A 236 -3.30 16.94 -4.98
N SER A 237 -3.19 18.27 -4.93
CA SER A 237 -2.03 19.02 -5.41
C SER A 237 -0.73 18.75 -4.64
N ASP A 238 -0.80 18.14 -3.47
CA ASP A 238 0.36 17.80 -2.65
C ASP A 238 1.01 16.47 -3.08
N LEU A 239 0.36 15.68 -3.94
CA LEU A 239 0.93 14.44 -4.46
C LEU A 239 2.01 14.76 -5.50
N SER A 240 3.18 14.18 -5.35
CA SER A 240 4.22 14.21 -6.39
C SER A 240 3.74 13.41 -7.60
N SER A 241 3.90 13.93 -8.81
CA SER A 241 3.40 13.30 -10.06
C SER A 241 1.87 13.13 -10.10
N SER A 242 1.15 14.09 -9.56
CA SER A 242 -0.20 14.02 -9.02
C SER A 242 -1.31 13.51 -9.95
N ASP A 243 -1.34 13.92 -11.22
CA ASP A 243 -2.53 13.70 -12.04
C ASP A 243 -2.67 12.27 -12.56
N ALA A 244 -1.61 11.69 -13.10
CA ALA A 244 -1.64 10.32 -13.62
C ALA A 244 -1.93 9.31 -12.49
N MET A 245 -1.23 9.43 -11.37
CA MET A 245 -1.39 8.60 -10.19
C MET A 245 -2.80 8.70 -9.60
N PHE A 246 -3.30 9.92 -9.40
CA PHE A 246 -4.64 10.14 -8.86
C PHE A 246 -5.73 9.57 -9.79
N GLN A 247 -5.55 9.66 -11.10
CA GLN A 247 -6.50 9.10 -12.07
C GLN A 247 -6.46 7.58 -12.08
N ALA A 248 -5.28 6.98 -12.04
CA ALA A 248 -5.08 5.54 -12.09
C ALA A 248 -5.61 4.80 -10.84
N SER A 249 -5.48 5.44 -9.68
CA SER A 249 -5.86 4.85 -8.40
C SER A 249 -7.37 4.77 -8.20
N ASP A 250 -7.83 3.74 -7.54
CA ASP A 250 -9.20 3.61 -7.05
C ASP A 250 -9.33 4.21 -5.65
N TYR A 251 -8.31 4.01 -4.82
CA TYR A 251 -8.16 4.62 -3.50
C TYR A 251 -6.89 5.46 -3.44
N VAL A 252 -6.98 6.67 -2.90
CA VAL A 252 -5.85 7.53 -2.59
C VAL A 252 -5.91 7.90 -1.12
N LEU A 253 -4.95 7.41 -0.37
CA LEU A 253 -4.85 7.50 1.08
C LEU A 253 -3.57 8.27 1.42
N VAL A 254 -3.70 9.37 2.15
CA VAL A 254 -2.55 10.21 2.52
C VAL A 254 -2.32 10.13 4.01
N MET A 255 -1.19 9.57 4.39
CA MET A 255 -0.75 9.52 5.78
C MET A 255 -0.07 10.82 6.17
N HIS A 256 -0.57 11.44 7.23
CA HIS A 256 -0.04 12.68 7.78
C HIS A 256 0.19 12.55 9.28
N ARG A 257 1.37 12.98 9.72
CA ARG A 257 1.79 12.97 11.12
C ARG A 257 2.10 14.41 11.56
N PRO A 258 1.11 15.14 12.07
CA PRO A 258 1.24 16.58 12.32
C PRO A 258 2.35 16.95 13.30
N GLU A 259 2.66 16.08 14.25
CA GLU A 259 3.70 16.34 15.26
C GLU A 259 5.10 16.53 14.66
N ILE A 260 5.42 15.88 13.50
CA ILE A 260 6.71 16.09 12.83
C ILE A 260 6.87 17.50 12.26
N LEU A 261 5.77 18.18 12.01
CA LEU A 261 5.73 19.57 11.54
C LEU A 261 5.50 20.58 12.67
N ASN A 262 5.55 20.14 13.94
CA ASN A 262 5.29 20.96 15.12
C ASN A 262 3.91 21.64 15.11
N ILE A 263 2.92 21.07 14.43
CA ILE A 263 1.55 21.53 14.42
C ILE A 263 0.92 21.18 15.78
N GLN A 264 0.37 22.18 16.48
CA GLN A 264 -0.18 22.01 17.83
C GLN A 264 -1.62 21.49 17.82
N GLU A 265 -2.45 21.98 16.90
CA GLU A 265 -3.82 21.55 16.68
C GLU A 265 -4.03 21.30 15.19
N TYR A 266 -4.49 20.12 14.82
CA TYR A 266 -4.50 19.70 13.42
C TYR A 266 -5.82 20.00 12.71
N GLY A 267 -5.71 20.83 11.69
CA GLY A 267 -6.80 21.16 10.79
C GLY A 267 -7.89 22.04 11.40
N PRO A 268 -8.96 22.32 10.62
CA PRO A 268 -10.06 23.20 11.06
C PRO A 268 -10.84 22.62 12.25
N ASN A 269 -10.78 21.32 12.45
CA ASN A 269 -11.46 20.63 13.55
C ASN A 269 -10.60 20.54 14.84
N ARG A 270 -9.40 21.12 14.83
CA ARG A 270 -8.45 21.13 15.97
C ARG A 270 -8.19 19.75 16.54
N LEU A 271 -7.92 18.80 15.66
CA LEU A 271 -7.62 17.42 16.06
C LEU A 271 -6.31 17.37 16.88
N PRO A 272 -6.17 16.43 17.83
CA PRO A 272 -4.95 16.26 18.60
C PRO A 272 -3.77 15.88 17.69
N THR A 273 -2.57 16.33 18.02
CA THR A 273 -1.37 16.07 17.22
C THR A 273 -0.42 15.11 17.89
N GLN A 274 -0.35 15.15 19.23
CA GLN A 274 0.58 14.34 19.99
C GLN A 274 0.25 12.85 19.86
N ASN A 275 1.23 12.09 19.43
CA ASN A 275 1.12 10.64 19.27
C ASN A 275 0.03 10.19 18.29
N LYS A 276 -0.29 11.01 17.27
CA LYS A 276 -1.33 10.74 16.28
C LYS A 276 -0.80 10.70 14.85
N VAL A 277 -1.35 9.78 14.08
CA VAL A 277 -1.20 9.69 12.63
C VAL A 277 -2.60 9.72 12.02
N TYR A 278 -2.80 10.57 11.02
CA TYR A 278 -4.06 10.69 10.29
C TYR A 278 -3.91 10.14 8.89
N MET A 279 -4.87 9.34 8.46
CA MET A 279 -4.97 8.88 7.08
C MET A 279 -6.15 9.56 6.41
N HIS A 280 -5.86 10.46 5.47
CA HIS A 280 -6.87 11.16 4.68
C HIS A 280 -7.20 10.36 3.43
N MET A 281 -8.42 9.91 3.30
CA MET A 281 -8.93 9.27 2.09
C MET A 281 -9.35 10.35 1.10
N LEU A 282 -8.45 10.74 0.20
CA LEU A 282 -8.70 11.78 -0.81
C LEU A 282 -9.52 11.26 -2.00
N LYS A 283 -9.44 9.97 -2.27
CA LYS A 283 -10.22 9.30 -3.32
C LYS A 283 -10.70 7.95 -2.83
N ASN A 284 -11.96 7.69 -3.07
CA ASN A 284 -12.62 6.39 -2.92
C ASN A 284 -13.61 6.27 -4.07
N ARG A 285 -13.28 5.43 -5.07
CA ARG A 285 -14.05 5.35 -6.32
C ARG A 285 -15.45 4.75 -6.10
N ASP A 286 -15.55 3.76 -5.23
CA ASP A 286 -16.76 2.93 -5.14
C ASP A 286 -17.61 3.20 -3.89
N ALA A 287 -17.05 3.73 -2.82
CA ALA A 287 -17.74 3.87 -1.53
C ALA A 287 -18.04 5.31 -1.08
N GLY A 288 -17.60 6.33 -1.82
CA GLY A 288 -18.18 7.67 -1.68
C GLY A 288 -17.36 8.71 -0.96
N LYS A 289 -17.62 9.02 0.31
CA LYS A 289 -17.18 10.30 0.89
C LYS A 289 -15.72 10.29 1.36
N PRO A 290 -14.96 11.37 1.12
CA PRO A 290 -13.68 11.58 1.79
C PRO A 290 -13.84 11.45 3.31
N CYS A 291 -12.91 10.76 3.94
CA CYS A 291 -12.89 10.60 5.40
C CYS A 291 -11.47 10.69 5.93
N ILE A 292 -11.36 10.85 7.23
CA ILE A 292 -10.10 10.84 7.95
C ILE A 292 -10.15 9.67 8.93
N LEU A 293 -9.19 8.75 8.83
CA LEU A 293 -8.97 7.70 9.80
C LEU A 293 -7.88 8.15 10.76
N GLU A 294 -8.09 7.89 12.03
CA GLU A 294 -7.16 8.26 13.10
C GLU A 294 -6.46 7.01 13.62
N PHE A 295 -5.15 7.16 13.86
CA PHE A 295 -4.30 6.11 14.42
C PHE A 295 -3.47 6.68 15.56
N GLU A 296 -3.22 5.87 16.56
CA GLU A 296 -2.17 6.13 17.52
C GLU A 296 -0.82 5.75 16.91
N ASN A 297 0.15 6.61 17.14
CA ASN A 297 1.50 6.47 16.64
C ASN A 297 2.29 5.50 17.54
N ASP A 298 2.49 4.30 17.03
CA ASP A 298 3.32 3.28 17.66
C ASP A 298 4.49 2.88 16.72
N LEU A 299 4.93 3.84 15.92
CA LEU A 299 5.94 3.63 14.86
C LEU A 299 7.33 3.27 15.41
N MET A 300 7.59 3.46 16.70
CA MET A 300 8.80 2.93 17.32
C MET A 300 8.88 1.40 17.21
N TYR A 301 7.74 0.74 17.15
CA TYR A 301 7.63 -0.70 16.87
C TYR A 301 7.07 -0.99 15.48
N ASN A 302 7.17 -0.02 14.56
CA ASN A 302 6.59 -0.11 13.22
C ASN A 302 5.12 -0.51 13.21
N ASN A 303 4.35 0.01 14.15
CA ASN A 303 2.94 -0.31 14.37
C ASN A 303 2.05 0.94 14.32
N LEU A 304 0.80 0.75 13.91
CA LEU A 304 -0.25 1.77 13.89
C LEU A 304 -1.53 1.17 14.49
N ILE A 305 -2.06 1.82 15.52
CA ILE A 305 -3.25 1.36 16.22
C ILE A 305 -4.42 2.25 15.80
N GLU A 306 -5.43 1.66 15.15
CA GLU A 306 -6.63 2.40 14.73
C GLU A 306 -7.45 2.82 15.95
N SER A 307 -7.78 4.12 16.06
CA SER A 307 -8.50 4.73 17.19
C SER A 307 -10.02 4.68 17.01
#